data_e1e788716d9aa12c31b0cfdfc6fb4696
#
_entry.id   e1e788716d9aa12c31b0cfdfc6fb4696
#
_cell.length_a   1.000
_cell.length_b   1.000
_cell.length_c   1.000
_cell.angle_alpha   90.00
_cell.angle_beta   90.00
_cell.angle_gamma   90.00
#
_symmetry.space_group_name_H-M   'P 1'
#
loop_
_entity.id
_entity.type
_entity.pdbx_description
1 polymer ?
#
loop_
_entity_poly.entity_id
_entity_poly.type
_entity_poly.pdbx_seq_one_letter_code
_entity_poly.pdbx_strand_id
1 'polypeptide(L)'
;MSSHAPTVTRSRFTAARGCVSDVARLAQEIPLFPVERTMPLGPLATVRAAVGKTASAEQPTSTSRIGWAAVFLKAYALVAREMPVLRTWLVRGLSGTRLATTAESVATLAVNRVEEGEDRLFWARLAAPDARSLPEIQQFIVDCATKPVEEMFKRQLELEMVPGFLRRTILRWNMNSFSRKRAARIGTFSLSTLAGMGATNRFHPTICTTSLSYAPLDADGNCLVTLIADHRVLDGAVVARALARLEEVLCHEMLMEFRGLAAASPASSDKACA
;
A
#
# COMPACT_ATOMS: atom_id res chain seq x y z
N MET A 1 43.69 31.97 -7.98
CA MET A 1 42.53 31.21 -7.47
C MET A 1 41.47 31.15 -8.57
N SER A 2 41.37 30.02 -9.29
CA SER A 2 40.43 29.84 -10.38
C SER A 2 39.03 29.58 -9.81
N SER A 3 38.11 30.52 -9.93
CA SER A 3 36.72 30.37 -9.55
C SER A 3 36.06 29.41 -10.54
N HIS A 4 35.90 28.15 -10.15
CA HIS A 4 35.04 27.21 -10.87
C HIS A 4 33.56 27.60 -10.60
N ALA A 5 32.95 28.24 -11.57
CA ALA A 5 31.51 28.47 -11.54
C ALA A 5 30.80 27.10 -11.60
N PRO A 6 29.76 26.87 -10.78
CA PRO A 6 29.03 25.59 -10.78
C PRO A 6 28.37 25.38 -12.15
N THR A 7 28.62 24.22 -12.75
CA THR A 7 28.00 23.84 -14.04
C THR A 7 26.58 23.32 -13.78
N VAL A 8 25.58 23.94 -14.42
CA VAL A 8 24.18 23.49 -14.38
C VAL A 8 23.93 22.53 -15.54
N THR A 9 23.65 21.27 -15.24
CA THR A 9 23.28 20.26 -16.22
C THR A 9 21.77 20.21 -16.38
N ARG A 10 21.29 20.17 -17.63
CA ARG A 10 19.85 20.00 -17.93
C ARG A 10 19.57 18.55 -18.27
N SER A 11 18.61 17.92 -17.59
CA SER A 11 18.12 16.59 -17.88
C SER A 11 16.67 16.63 -18.41
N ARG A 12 16.27 15.59 -19.15
CA ARG A 12 14.91 15.48 -19.68
C ARG A 12 13.95 15.10 -18.56
N PHE A 13 12.81 15.78 -18.47
CA PHE A 13 11.71 15.40 -17.58
C PHE A 13 10.90 14.28 -18.24
N THR A 14 10.98 13.05 -17.70
CA THR A 14 10.35 11.86 -18.29
C THR A 14 8.82 11.85 -18.11
N ALA A 15 8.09 11.12 -18.95
CA ALA A 15 6.63 10.95 -18.84
C ALA A 15 6.24 10.31 -17.51
N ALA A 16 6.99 9.31 -17.05
CA ALA A 16 6.81 8.65 -15.75
C ALA A 16 6.95 9.65 -14.60
N ARG A 17 8.01 10.46 -14.58
CA ARG A 17 8.21 11.51 -13.58
C ARG A 17 7.10 12.57 -13.64
N GLY A 18 6.60 12.86 -14.86
CA GLY A 18 5.45 13.74 -15.08
C GLY A 18 4.18 13.22 -14.42
N CYS A 19 3.91 11.92 -14.51
CA CYS A 19 2.76 11.30 -13.86
C CYS A 19 2.84 11.39 -12.33
N VAL A 20 3.98 11.09 -11.74
CA VAL A 20 4.24 11.23 -10.30
C VAL A 20 4.05 12.68 -9.84
N SER A 21 4.59 13.63 -10.61
CA SER A 21 4.45 15.08 -10.32
C SER A 21 2.99 15.53 -10.34
N ASP A 22 2.18 15.02 -11.29
CA ASP A 22 0.75 15.37 -11.37
C ASP A 22 -0.03 14.80 -10.18
N VAL A 23 0.26 13.55 -9.74
CA VAL A 23 -0.34 12.97 -8.53
C VAL A 23 0.07 13.77 -7.28
N ALA A 24 1.35 14.12 -7.14
CA ALA A 24 1.85 14.92 -6.03
C ALA A 24 1.17 16.30 -5.97
N ARG A 25 1.01 16.95 -7.14
CA ARG A 25 0.31 18.24 -7.24
C ARG A 25 -1.17 18.15 -6.82
N LEU A 26 -1.87 17.10 -7.23
CA LEU A 26 -3.26 16.88 -6.83
C LEU A 26 -3.37 16.55 -5.33
N ALA A 27 -2.39 15.86 -4.77
CA ALA A 27 -2.34 15.59 -3.32
C ALA A 27 -2.19 16.87 -2.49
N GLN A 28 -1.52 17.92 -3.00
CA GLN A 28 -1.42 19.22 -2.33
C GLN A 28 -2.77 19.93 -2.16
N GLU A 29 -3.79 19.57 -2.94
CA GLU A 29 -5.15 20.11 -2.82
C GLU A 29 -5.95 19.42 -1.69
N ILE A 30 -5.37 18.38 -1.08
CA ILE A 30 -5.98 17.59 0.00
C ILE A 30 -5.29 17.96 1.31
N PRO A 31 -6.00 18.43 2.34
CA PRO A 31 -5.41 18.68 3.64
C PRO A 31 -5.13 17.36 4.35
N LEU A 32 -3.98 16.78 4.03
CA LEU A 32 -3.50 15.53 4.60
C LEU A 32 -2.87 15.75 5.97
N PHE A 33 -3.15 14.86 6.91
CA PHE A 33 -2.49 14.83 8.21
C PHE A 33 -2.08 13.41 8.59
N PRO A 34 -0.91 13.21 9.19
CA PRO A 34 -0.45 11.92 9.67
C PRO A 34 -0.86 11.72 11.15
N VAL A 35 -1.19 10.48 11.50
CA VAL A 35 -1.29 9.99 12.87
C VAL A 35 -0.44 8.74 12.99
N GLU A 36 0.32 8.64 14.07
CA GLU A 36 1.28 7.54 14.28
C GLU A 36 0.92 6.73 15.51
N ARG A 37 1.24 5.42 15.45
CA ARG A 37 1.11 4.51 16.56
C ARG A 37 2.22 3.46 16.50
N THR A 38 2.92 3.24 17.61
CA THR A 38 3.85 2.12 17.77
C THR A 38 3.07 0.88 18.15
N MET A 39 3.26 -0.22 17.42
CA MET A 39 2.52 -1.49 17.58
C MET A 39 3.48 -2.62 17.94
N PRO A 40 3.18 -3.46 18.98
CA PRO A 40 4.04 -4.55 19.43
C PRO A 40 3.86 -5.79 18.53
N LEU A 41 4.53 -5.86 17.41
CA LEU A 41 4.38 -6.91 16.40
C LEU A 41 5.39 -8.07 16.55
N GLY A 42 6.19 -8.12 17.61
CA GLY A 42 7.17 -9.17 17.89
C GLY A 42 6.59 -10.59 17.83
N PRO A 43 5.47 -10.88 18.52
CA PRO A 43 4.83 -12.21 18.45
C PRO A 43 4.41 -12.59 17.02
N LEU A 44 3.81 -11.66 16.28
CA LEU A 44 3.43 -11.88 14.87
C LEU A 44 4.67 -12.09 13.98
N ALA A 45 5.74 -11.34 14.20
CA ALA A 45 7.01 -11.48 13.47
C ALA A 45 7.60 -12.89 13.65
N THR A 46 7.56 -13.43 14.87
CA THR A 46 8.07 -14.77 15.21
C THR A 46 7.31 -15.85 14.45
N VAL A 47 5.97 -15.84 14.51
CA VAL A 47 5.14 -16.85 13.83
C VAL A 47 5.26 -16.73 12.32
N ARG A 48 5.26 -15.52 11.77
CA ARG A 48 5.48 -15.26 10.35
C ARG A 48 6.82 -15.80 9.86
N ALA A 49 7.88 -15.65 10.65
CA ALA A 49 9.21 -16.16 10.30
C ALA A 49 9.26 -17.69 10.31
N ALA A 50 8.53 -18.34 11.23
CA ALA A 50 8.42 -19.81 11.27
C ALA A 50 7.74 -20.37 10.02
N VAL A 51 6.59 -19.80 9.63
CA VAL A 51 5.87 -20.19 8.39
C VAL A 51 6.78 -20.05 7.17
N GLY A 52 7.54 -18.95 7.07
CA GLY A 52 8.46 -18.75 5.95
C GLY A 52 9.61 -19.78 5.86
N LYS A 53 10.07 -20.31 6.98
CA LYS A 53 11.13 -21.35 7.01
C LYS A 53 10.59 -22.71 6.54
N THR A 54 9.42 -23.09 6.98
CA THR A 54 8.79 -24.36 6.59
C THR A 54 8.49 -24.40 5.08
N ALA A 55 7.89 -23.34 4.56
CA ALA A 55 7.60 -23.22 3.13
C ALA A 55 8.86 -23.21 2.25
N SER A 56 9.97 -22.62 2.71
CA SER A 56 11.24 -22.58 1.96
C SER A 56 11.95 -23.93 1.90
N ALA A 57 11.68 -24.84 2.85
CA ALA A 57 12.26 -26.18 2.86
C ALA A 57 11.60 -27.11 1.83
N GLU A 58 10.32 -26.89 1.52
CA GLU A 58 9.55 -27.77 0.61
C GLU A 58 9.59 -27.30 -0.85
N GLN A 59 9.53 -26.00 -1.10
CA GLN A 59 9.70 -25.39 -2.44
C GLN A 59 10.18 -23.93 -2.31
N PRO A 60 11.39 -23.61 -2.74
CA PRO A 60 11.91 -22.23 -2.69
C PRO A 60 11.28 -21.37 -3.79
N THR A 61 10.00 -21.04 -3.68
CA THR A 61 9.35 -20.07 -4.55
C THR A 61 9.33 -18.70 -3.87
N SER A 62 9.38 -17.64 -4.65
CA SER A 62 9.28 -16.25 -4.15
C SER A 62 8.01 -15.98 -3.31
N THR A 63 7.03 -16.89 -3.41
CA THR A 63 5.74 -16.86 -2.70
C THR A 63 5.79 -17.53 -1.32
N SER A 64 6.84 -18.30 -1.02
CA SER A 64 6.95 -19.07 0.23
C SER A 64 7.07 -18.21 1.47
N ARG A 65 7.44 -16.93 1.34
CA ARG A 65 7.58 -15.99 2.45
C ARG A 65 6.57 -14.85 2.34
N ILE A 66 5.53 -14.87 3.16
CA ILE A 66 4.56 -13.77 3.26
C ILE A 66 5.24 -12.53 3.84
N GLY A 67 5.28 -11.44 3.06
CA GLY A 67 5.87 -10.16 3.43
C GLY A 67 4.94 -9.30 4.29
N TRP A 68 5.51 -8.34 5.03
CA TRP A 68 4.75 -7.40 5.84
C TRP A 68 3.73 -6.59 5.01
N ALA A 69 4.03 -6.28 3.75
CA ALA A 69 3.10 -5.55 2.89
C ALA A 69 1.78 -6.33 2.69
N ALA A 70 1.84 -7.65 2.50
CA ALA A 70 0.64 -8.49 2.40
C ALA A 70 -0.18 -8.47 3.69
N VAL A 71 0.51 -8.57 4.84
CA VAL A 71 -0.11 -8.53 6.17
C VAL A 71 -0.82 -7.21 6.41
N PHE A 72 -0.14 -6.08 6.18
CA PHE A 72 -0.71 -4.75 6.37
C PHE A 72 -1.84 -4.42 5.39
N LEU A 73 -1.75 -4.88 4.13
CA LEU A 73 -2.83 -4.72 3.14
C LEU A 73 -4.11 -5.42 3.59
N LYS A 74 -4.00 -6.68 4.05
CA LYS A 74 -5.15 -7.44 4.55
C LYS A 74 -5.70 -6.86 5.85
N ALA A 75 -4.83 -6.65 6.83
CA ALA A 75 -5.24 -6.14 8.14
C ALA A 75 -5.96 -4.78 8.03
N TYR A 76 -5.42 -3.85 7.25
CA TYR A 76 -6.08 -2.56 7.06
C TYR A 76 -7.40 -2.67 6.31
N ALA A 77 -7.51 -3.55 5.33
CA ALA A 77 -8.77 -3.78 4.62
C ALA A 77 -9.86 -4.39 5.54
N LEU A 78 -9.48 -5.25 6.51
CA LEU A 78 -10.37 -5.75 7.56
C LEU A 78 -10.89 -4.60 8.44
N VAL A 79 -10.01 -3.72 8.91
CA VAL A 79 -10.41 -2.51 9.66
C VAL A 79 -11.32 -1.61 8.82
N ALA A 80 -11.01 -1.40 7.55
CA ALA A 80 -11.83 -0.58 6.66
C ALA A 80 -13.20 -1.22 6.36
N ARG A 81 -13.33 -2.55 6.46
CA ARG A 81 -14.63 -3.25 6.37
C ARG A 81 -15.51 -2.91 7.56
N GLU A 82 -14.95 -2.87 8.76
CA GLU A 82 -15.65 -2.53 10.01
C GLU A 82 -15.92 -1.03 10.14
N MET A 83 -15.06 -0.20 9.56
CA MET A 83 -15.16 1.27 9.60
C MET A 83 -15.38 1.86 8.19
N PRO A 84 -16.63 1.91 7.67
CA PRO A 84 -16.92 2.35 6.29
C PRO A 84 -16.41 3.75 5.95
N VAL A 85 -16.22 4.62 6.94
CA VAL A 85 -15.66 5.96 6.74
C VAL A 85 -14.24 5.92 6.14
N LEU A 86 -13.46 4.85 6.36
CA LEU A 86 -12.14 4.65 5.75
C LEU A 86 -12.23 4.32 4.24
N ARG A 87 -13.42 3.96 3.75
CA ARG A 87 -13.72 3.70 2.33
C ARG A 87 -14.56 4.82 1.71
N THR A 88 -14.58 5.98 2.36
CA THR A 88 -15.36 7.15 1.97
C THR A 88 -14.43 8.21 1.37
N TRP A 89 -14.89 8.92 0.35
CA TRP A 89 -14.16 10.04 -0.24
C TRP A 89 -15.08 11.22 -0.52
N LEU A 90 -14.47 12.38 -0.60
CA LEU A 90 -15.17 13.62 -0.89
C LEU A 90 -15.36 13.79 -2.40
N VAL A 91 -16.55 14.15 -2.83
CA VAL A 91 -16.90 14.49 -4.21
C VAL A 91 -17.43 15.92 -4.26
N ARG A 92 -16.81 16.74 -5.10
CA ARG A 92 -17.26 18.10 -5.39
C ARG A 92 -18.04 18.09 -6.69
N GLY A 93 -19.33 18.46 -6.64
CA GLY A 93 -20.20 18.56 -7.78
C GLY A 93 -20.83 19.95 -7.91
N LEU A 94 -21.54 20.21 -9.00
CA LEU A 94 -22.27 21.47 -9.22
C LEU A 94 -23.34 21.72 -8.14
N SER A 95 -23.92 20.67 -7.57
CA SER A 95 -24.92 20.72 -6.50
C SER A 95 -24.33 20.72 -5.09
N GLY A 96 -23.02 21.02 -4.94
CA GLY A 96 -22.32 21.05 -3.67
C GLY A 96 -21.37 19.87 -3.44
N THR A 97 -20.84 19.83 -2.22
CA THR A 97 -19.89 18.79 -1.78
C THR A 97 -20.65 17.66 -1.10
N ARG A 98 -20.33 16.43 -1.45
CA ARG A 98 -20.93 15.20 -0.90
C ARG A 98 -19.87 14.17 -0.57
N LEU A 99 -20.21 13.21 0.27
CA LEU A 99 -19.39 12.04 0.56
C LEU A 99 -19.92 10.83 -0.21
N ALA A 100 -19.00 10.02 -0.75
CA ALA A 100 -19.31 8.75 -1.40
C ALA A 100 -18.58 7.63 -0.69
N THR A 101 -19.27 6.53 -0.40
CA THR A 101 -18.72 5.35 0.26
C THR A 101 -18.89 4.13 -0.64
N THR A 102 -17.88 3.28 -0.71
CA THR A 102 -17.97 1.99 -1.42
C THR A 102 -18.13 0.83 -0.45
N ALA A 103 -18.78 -0.25 -0.89
CA ALA A 103 -18.93 -1.48 -0.11
C ALA A 103 -17.61 -2.23 0.07
N GLU A 104 -16.72 -2.17 -0.92
CA GLU A 104 -15.48 -2.93 -0.96
C GLU A 104 -14.26 -2.03 -0.86
N SER A 105 -13.21 -2.52 -0.21
CA SER A 105 -11.89 -1.87 -0.20
C SER A 105 -11.15 -2.14 -1.51
N VAL A 106 -10.44 -1.13 -2.00
CA VAL A 106 -9.45 -1.27 -3.07
C VAL A 106 -8.14 -0.66 -2.57
N ALA A 107 -7.14 -1.50 -2.39
CA ALA A 107 -5.80 -1.06 -2.01
C ALA A 107 -5.02 -0.58 -3.23
N THR A 108 -4.27 0.51 -3.08
CA THR A 108 -3.26 0.96 -4.03
C THR A 108 -1.89 0.76 -3.41
N LEU A 109 -1.11 -0.15 -3.98
CA LEU A 109 0.26 -0.43 -3.55
C LEU A 109 1.25 0.39 -4.38
N ALA A 110 2.12 1.15 -3.72
CA ALA A 110 3.25 1.82 -4.35
C ALA A 110 4.38 0.81 -4.55
N VAL A 111 4.79 0.62 -5.79
CA VAL A 111 5.83 -0.34 -6.19
C VAL A 111 6.95 0.41 -6.88
N ASN A 112 8.17 0.34 -6.34
CA ASN A 112 9.35 0.84 -7.03
C ASN A 112 9.95 -0.26 -7.90
N ARG A 113 10.26 0.05 -9.15
CA ARG A 113 10.95 -0.84 -10.07
C ARG A 113 12.06 -0.08 -10.80
N VAL A 114 13.13 -0.76 -11.10
CA VAL A 114 14.18 -0.23 -11.98
C VAL A 114 13.82 -0.64 -13.41
N GLU A 115 13.51 0.36 -14.24
CA GLU A 115 13.18 0.18 -15.66
C GLU A 115 14.11 1.07 -16.49
N GLU A 116 14.79 0.48 -17.46
CA GLU A 116 15.78 1.19 -18.32
C GLU A 116 16.89 1.91 -17.51
N GLY A 117 17.26 1.36 -16.35
CA GLY A 117 18.29 1.91 -15.47
C GLY A 117 17.80 3.06 -14.56
N GLU A 118 16.53 3.41 -14.57
CA GLU A 118 15.94 4.44 -13.73
C GLU A 118 14.92 3.87 -12.72
N ASP A 119 14.92 4.43 -11.51
CA ASP A 119 13.88 4.13 -10.52
C ASP A 119 12.54 4.73 -10.96
N ARG A 120 11.54 3.85 -11.14
CA ARG A 120 10.18 4.23 -11.51
C ARG A 120 9.18 3.79 -10.47
N LEU A 121 8.24 4.68 -10.12
CA LEU A 121 7.15 4.42 -9.20
C LEU A 121 5.90 3.99 -9.98
N PHE A 122 5.39 2.82 -9.62
CA PHE A 122 4.14 2.27 -10.14
C PHE A 122 3.09 2.15 -9.03
N TRP A 123 1.80 2.16 -9.41
CA TRP A 123 0.68 1.97 -8.50
C TRP A 123 -0.15 0.77 -8.93
N ALA A 124 -0.01 -0.33 -8.20
CA ALA A 124 -0.82 -1.53 -8.36
C ALA A 124 -2.13 -1.42 -7.57
N ARG A 125 -3.22 -2.01 -8.06
CA ARG A 125 -4.53 -2.00 -7.39
C ARG A 125 -4.99 -3.41 -7.11
N LEU A 126 -5.30 -3.66 -5.84
CA LEU A 126 -5.82 -4.92 -5.35
C LEU A 126 -7.24 -4.71 -4.81
N ALA A 127 -8.22 -5.34 -5.44
CA ALA A 127 -9.61 -5.29 -4.99
C ALA A 127 -9.84 -6.29 -3.86
N ALA A 128 -10.64 -5.89 -2.88
CA ALA A 128 -11.10 -6.68 -1.73
C ALA A 128 -9.96 -7.46 -1.03
N PRO A 129 -8.90 -6.78 -0.50
CA PRO A 129 -7.81 -7.49 0.17
C PRO A 129 -8.29 -8.26 1.41
N ASP A 130 -9.35 -7.80 2.06
CA ASP A 130 -9.98 -8.46 3.23
C ASP A 130 -10.61 -9.82 2.90
N ALA A 131 -11.02 -10.04 1.65
CA ALA A 131 -11.60 -11.30 1.17
C ALA A 131 -10.56 -12.27 0.60
N ARG A 132 -9.28 -11.87 0.50
CA ARG A 132 -8.22 -12.70 -0.06
C ARG A 132 -7.39 -13.36 1.04
N SER A 133 -6.83 -14.52 0.74
CA SER A 133 -5.82 -15.16 1.59
C SER A 133 -4.49 -14.40 1.55
N LEU A 134 -3.69 -14.53 2.60
CA LEU A 134 -2.35 -13.92 2.63
C LEU A 134 -1.44 -14.42 1.48
N PRO A 135 -1.44 -15.71 1.11
CA PRO A 135 -0.68 -16.17 -0.06
C PRO A 135 -1.12 -15.51 -1.38
N GLU A 136 -2.43 -15.31 -1.61
CA GLU A 136 -2.91 -14.62 -2.82
C GLU A 136 -2.46 -13.16 -2.88
N ILE A 137 -2.50 -12.45 -1.74
CA ILE A 137 -2.01 -11.08 -1.67
C ILE A 137 -0.50 -11.04 -1.89
N GLN A 138 0.24 -11.98 -1.31
CA GLN A 138 1.69 -12.10 -1.51
C GLN A 138 2.02 -12.38 -2.97
N GLN A 139 1.30 -13.29 -3.64
CA GLN A 139 1.49 -13.56 -5.06
C GLN A 139 1.26 -12.32 -5.91
N PHE A 140 0.19 -11.57 -5.62
CA PHE A 140 -0.06 -10.28 -6.30
C PHE A 140 1.11 -9.29 -6.13
N ILE A 141 1.71 -9.20 -4.94
CA ILE A 141 2.87 -8.32 -4.70
C ILE A 141 4.09 -8.78 -5.51
N VAL A 142 4.34 -10.09 -5.53
CA VAL A 142 5.41 -10.69 -6.34
C VAL A 142 5.19 -10.43 -7.83
N ASP A 143 3.98 -10.63 -8.31
CA ASP A 143 3.61 -10.35 -9.70
C ASP A 143 3.86 -8.88 -10.08
N CYS A 144 3.51 -7.95 -9.18
CA CYS A 144 3.81 -6.53 -9.38
C CYS A 144 5.31 -6.22 -9.45
N ALA A 145 6.14 -7.00 -8.78
CA ALA A 145 7.59 -6.81 -8.76
C ALA A 145 8.30 -7.49 -9.94
N THR A 146 7.74 -8.58 -10.48
CA THR A 146 8.46 -9.48 -11.40
C THR A 146 7.87 -9.58 -12.81
N LYS A 147 6.54 -9.47 -12.96
CA LYS A 147 5.90 -9.54 -14.28
C LYS A 147 6.19 -8.31 -15.15
N PRO A 148 6.04 -8.43 -16.48
CA PRO A 148 6.21 -7.27 -17.39
C PRO A 148 5.36 -6.08 -16.98
N VAL A 149 5.93 -4.86 -17.07
CA VAL A 149 5.26 -3.60 -16.68
C VAL A 149 4.01 -3.36 -17.52
N GLU A 150 4.04 -3.76 -18.79
CA GLU A 150 2.95 -3.62 -19.75
C GLU A 150 1.72 -4.44 -19.35
N GLU A 151 1.94 -5.57 -18.69
CA GLU A 151 0.86 -6.43 -18.18
C GLU A 151 0.27 -5.86 -16.89
N MET A 152 1.14 -5.53 -15.92
CA MET A 152 0.72 -5.15 -14.57
C MET A 152 0.25 -3.69 -14.46
N PHE A 153 0.86 -2.78 -15.23
CA PHE A 153 0.66 -1.33 -15.08
C PHE A 153 0.17 -0.64 -16.36
N LYS A 154 -0.45 -1.39 -17.26
CA LYS A 154 -0.94 -0.90 -18.58
C LYS A 154 -1.66 0.46 -18.48
N ARG A 155 -2.59 0.60 -17.55
CA ARG A 155 -3.35 1.86 -17.36
C ARG A 155 -2.48 3.04 -16.95
N GLN A 156 -1.44 2.80 -16.18
CA GLN A 156 -0.50 3.87 -15.81
C GLN A 156 0.33 4.27 -17.02
N LEU A 157 0.83 3.30 -17.79
CA LEU A 157 1.59 3.56 -19.01
C LEU A 157 0.76 4.34 -20.03
N GLU A 158 -0.50 3.95 -20.24
CA GLU A 158 -1.44 4.70 -21.08
C GLU A 158 -1.62 6.16 -20.58
N LEU A 159 -1.73 6.35 -19.27
CA LEU A 159 -1.87 7.67 -18.67
C LEU A 159 -0.59 8.52 -18.79
N GLU A 160 0.58 7.90 -18.74
CA GLU A 160 1.87 8.57 -18.94
C GLU A 160 2.02 9.15 -20.35
N MET A 161 1.44 8.50 -21.36
CA MET A 161 1.43 8.98 -22.75
C MET A 161 0.50 10.18 -22.98
N VAL A 162 -0.43 10.44 -22.05
CA VAL A 162 -1.36 11.57 -22.18
C VAL A 162 -0.65 12.88 -21.82
N PRO A 163 -0.87 13.98 -22.58
CA PRO A 163 -0.34 15.31 -22.24
C PRO A 163 -0.71 15.72 -20.80
N GLY A 164 0.23 16.34 -20.07
CA GLY A 164 0.10 16.59 -18.63
C GLY A 164 -1.14 17.36 -18.22
N PHE A 165 -1.59 18.36 -19.02
CA PHE A 165 -2.82 19.11 -18.71
C PHE A 165 -4.07 18.21 -18.80
N LEU A 166 -4.13 17.33 -19.79
CA LEU A 166 -5.23 16.40 -20.02
C LEU A 166 -5.20 15.28 -18.96
N ARG A 167 -4.01 14.76 -18.62
CA ARG A 167 -3.81 13.78 -17.57
C ARG A 167 -4.29 14.31 -16.21
N ARG A 168 -3.96 15.54 -15.85
CA ARG A 168 -4.47 16.17 -14.61
C ARG A 168 -6.00 16.28 -14.60
N THR A 169 -6.60 16.63 -15.72
CA THR A 169 -8.07 16.67 -15.87
C THR A 169 -8.71 15.31 -15.68
N ILE A 170 -8.13 14.25 -16.29
CA ILE A 170 -8.58 12.87 -16.13
C ILE A 170 -8.47 12.42 -14.67
N LEU A 171 -7.34 12.68 -14.02
CA LEU A 171 -7.12 12.34 -12.61
C LEU A 171 -8.12 13.09 -11.71
N ARG A 172 -8.27 14.39 -11.90
CA ARG A 172 -9.22 15.21 -11.12
C ARG A 172 -10.66 14.75 -11.28
N TRP A 173 -11.07 14.39 -12.49
CA TRP A 173 -12.40 13.82 -12.72
C TRP A 173 -12.57 12.47 -12.02
N ASN A 174 -11.59 11.58 -12.10
CA ASN A 174 -11.63 10.31 -11.39
C ASN A 174 -11.74 10.51 -9.87
N MET A 175 -11.04 11.49 -9.29
CA MET A 175 -11.11 11.81 -7.86
C MET A 175 -12.51 12.30 -7.45
N ASN A 176 -13.20 13.05 -8.30
CA ASN A 176 -14.49 13.67 -8.03
C ASN A 176 -15.69 12.85 -8.56
N SER A 177 -15.56 11.54 -8.69
CA SER A 177 -16.61 10.67 -9.21
C SER A 177 -17.34 9.92 -8.10
N PHE A 178 -18.68 9.83 -8.19
CA PHE A 178 -19.53 8.94 -7.38
C PHE A 178 -19.48 7.47 -7.84
N SER A 179 -18.83 7.20 -8.96
CA SER A 179 -18.81 5.88 -9.56
C SER A 179 -17.89 4.92 -8.80
N ARG A 180 -18.27 3.64 -8.72
CA ARG A 180 -17.38 2.54 -8.30
C ARG A 180 -16.06 2.52 -9.07
N LYS A 181 -16.04 3.07 -10.30
CA LYS A 181 -14.82 3.23 -11.11
C LYS A 181 -13.75 4.10 -10.43
N ARG A 182 -14.15 5.04 -9.53
CA ARG A 182 -13.19 5.84 -8.74
C ARG A 182 -12.35 4.93 -7.83
N ALA A 183 -13.01 4.06 -7.04
CA ALA A 183 -12.30 3.12 -6.17
C ALA A 183 -11.38 2.19 -6.99
N ALA A 184 -11.86 1.65 -8.11
CA ALA A 184 -11.07 0.79 -8.99
C ALA A 184 -9.88 1.49 -9.67
N ARG A 185 -9.94 2.83 -9.88
CA ARG A 185 -8.90 3.59 -10.57
C ARG A 185 -7.88 4.24 -9.63
N ILE A 186 -8.33 4.68 -8.45
CA ILE A 186 -7.51 5.41 -7.48
C ILE A 186 -7.21 4.56 -6.24
N GLY A 187 -8.14 3.71 -5.83
CA GLY A 187 -8.12 3.01 -4.56
C GLY A 187 -8.95 3.72 -3.49
N THR A 188 -9.30 3.02 -2.44
CA THR A 188 -9.90 3.57 -1.22
C THR A 188 -8.82 3.98 -0.23
N PHE A 189 -7.76 3.21 -0.17
CA PHE A 189 -6.55 3.50 0.59
C PHE A 189 -5.30 3.13 -0.20
N SER A 190 -4.14 3.64 0.22
CA SER A 190 -2.85 3.25 -0.35
C SER A 190 -1.92 2.69 0.71
N LEU A 191 -0.97 1.88 0.28
CA LEU A 191 0.17 1.43 1.08
C LEU A 191 1.45 1.88 0.38
N SER A 192 2.26 2.65 1.09
CA SER A 192 3.57 3.10 0.63
C SER A 192 4.56 3.00 1.78
N THR A 193 5.54 2.11 1.66
CA THR A 193 6.53 1.86 2.71
C THR A 193 7.92 1.72 2.13
N LEU A 194 8.92 2.13 2.89
CA LEU A 194 10.34 1.94 2.62
C LEU A 194 10.99 0.98 3.64
N ALA A 195 10.18 0.27 4.43
CA ALA A 195 10.67 -0.65 5.46
C ALA A 195 11.57 -1.76 4.90
N GLY A 196 11.31 -2.22 3.66
CA GLY A 196 12.17 -3.18 2.96
C GLY A 196 13.57 -2.64 2.62
N MET A 197 13.75 -1.33 2.64
CA MET A 197 15.02 -0.62 2.45
C MET A 197 15.62 -0.10 3.77
N GLY A 198 15.06 -0.51 4.93
CA GLY A 198 15.49 -0.07 6.25
C GLY A 198 15.10 1.37 6.60
N ALA A 199 14.23 2.01 5.82
CA ALA A 199 13.85 3.40 6.00
C ALA A 199 12.39 3.55 6.47
N THR A 200 12.11 4.66 7.17
CA THR A 200 10.77 5.03 7.63
C THR A 200 10.20 6.16 6.78
N ASN A 201 9.02 5.96 6.24
CA ASN A 201 8.27 6.96 5.47
C ASN A 201 7.06 7.43 6.30
N ARG A 202 7.19 8.58 6.95
CA ARG A 202 6.13 9.14 7.82
C ARG A 202 5.10 9.97 7.08
N PHE A 203 5.47 10.53 5.93
CA PHE A 203 4.57 11.35 5.13
C PHE A 203 4.91 11.25 3.65
N HIS A 204 3.89 11.06 2.82
CA HIS A 204 4.01 11.04 1.36
C HIS A 204 2.71 11.53 0.72
N PRO A 205 2.78 12.11 -0.49
CA PRO A 205 1.59 12.53 -1.22
C PRO A 205 0.67 11.34 -1.54
N THR A 206 -0.63 11.50 -1.27
CA THR A 206 -1.65 10.52 -1.67
C THR A 206 -2.92 11.22 -2.15
N ILE A 207 -3.62 10.59 -3.10
CA ILE A 207 -4.95 11.00 -3.56
C ILE A 207 -6.05 10.01 -3.11
N CYS A 208 -5.68 9.01 -2.32
CA CYS A 208 -6.60 8.17 -1.58
C CYS A 208 -7.09 8.88 -0.32
N THR A 209 -8.20 8.41 0.25
CA THR A 209 -8.72 8.96 1.50
C THR A 209 -7.76 8.72 2.66
N THR A 210 -7.11 7.56 2.65
CA THR A 210 -6.06 7.22 3.61
C THR A 210 -4.85 6.61 2.92
N SER A 211 -3.68 6.73 3.54
CA SER A 211 -2.48 6.03 3.13
C SER A 211 -1.73 5.49 4.34
N LEU A 212 -1.48 4.20 4.30
CA LEU A 212 -0.76 3.49 5.34
C LEU A 212 0.74 3.43 5.00
N SER A 213 1.56 3.61 6.02
CA SER A 213 3.00 3.34 5.98
C SER A 213 3.42 2.66 7.27
N TYR A 214 4.45 1.84 7.21
CA TYR A 214 5.05 1.21 8.39
C TYR A 214 6.57 1.24 8.30
N ALA A 215 7.22 1.35 9.45
CA ALA A 215 8.67 1.32 9.60
C ALA A 215 9.19 -0.13 9.68
N PRO A 216 10.50 -0.36 9.54
CA PRO A 216 11.10 -1.61 9.99
C PRO A 216 10.78 -1.87 11.47
N LEU A 217 10.69 -3.14 11.86
CA LEU A 217 10.59 -3.49 13.27
C LEU A 217 11.89 -3.12 13.98
N ASP A 218 11.76 -2.55 15.18
CA ASP A 218 12.91 -2.32 16.07
C ASP A 218 13.40 -3.62 16.74
N ALA A 219 14.43 -3.51 17.58
CA ALA A 219 15.03 -4.65 18.29
C ALA A 219 14.04 -5.33 19.27
N ASP A 220 13.07 -4.59 19.78
CA ASP A 220 12.05 -5.08 20.72
C ASP A 220 10.82 -5.65 19.98
N GLY A 221 10.83 -5.63 18.65
CA GLY A 221 9.74 -6.12 17.81
C GLY A 221 8.59 -5.14 17.64
N ASN A 222 8.78 -3.87 17.97
CA ASN A 222 7.80 -2.84 17.75
C ASN A 222 7.91 -2.28 16.33
N CYS A 223 6.77 -1.85 15.79
CA CYS A 223 6.66 -1.24 14.48
C CYS A 223 5.97 0.12 14.60
N LEU A 224 6.61 1.19 14.13
CA LEU A 224 5.94 2.47 13.96
C LEU A 224 5.08 2.43 12.72
N VAL A 225 3.77 2.64 12.89
CA VAL A 225 2.78 2.68 11.82
C VAL A 225 2.20 4.08 11.70
N THR A 226 2.21 4.62 10.50
CA THR A 226 1.66 5.93 10.18
C THR A 226 0.44 5.77 9.28
N LEU A 227 -0.67 6.41 9.65
CA LEU A 227 -1.86 6.54 8.81
C LEU A 227 -2.04 8.01 8.44
N ILE A 228 -1.83 8.31 7.16
CA ILE A 228 -2.09 9.63 6.57
C ILE A 228 -3.56 9.66 6.14
N ALA A 229 -4.28 10.72 6.48
CA ALA A 229 -5.72 10.82 6.21
C ALA A 229 -6.11 12.18 5.62
N ASP A 230 -7.16 12.18 4.79
CA ASP A 230 -7.83 13.39 4.27
C ASP A 230 -8.70 14.01 5.35
N HIS A 231 -8.29 15.16 5.88
CA HIS A 231 -9.00 15.85 6.98
C HIS A 231 -10.38 16.40 6.60
N ARG A 232 -10.73 16.39 5.32
CA ARG A 232 -12.08 16.73 4.85
C ARG A 232 -13.09 15.59 5.07
N VAL A 233 -12.59 14.37 5.32
CA VAL A 233 -13.39 13.14 5.46
C VAL A 233 -13.23 12.53 6.86
N LEU A 234 -12.04 12.63 7.45
CA LEU A 234 -11.66 11.97 8.69
C LEU A 234 -11.08 12.96 9.69
N ASP A 235 -11.48 12.82 10.94
CA ASP A 235 -10.88 13.53 12.08
C ASP A 235 -9.83 12.68 12.79
N GLY A 236 -8.92 13.31 13.52
CA GLY A 236 -7.83 12.63 14.23
C GLY A 236 -8.29 11.51 15.17
N ALA A 237 -9.42 11.70 15.87
CA ALA A 237 -9.98 10.68 16.74
C ALA A 237 -10.43 9.42 15.98
N VAL A 238 -10.97 9.56 14.77
CA VAL A 238 -11.34 8.44 13.90
C VAL A 238 -10.11 7.68 13.44
N VAL A 239 -9.07 8.41 13.01
CA VAL A 239 -7.80 7.84 12.56
C VAL A 239 -7.08 7.12 13.71
N ALA A 240 -7.10 7.69 14.92
CA ALA A 240 -6.53 7.05 16.12
C ALA A 240 -7.25 5.74 16.47
N ARG A 241 -8.59 5.71 16.40
CA ARG A 241 -9.36 4.46 16.58
C ARG A 241 -9.07 3.43 15.49
N ALA A 242 -8.92 3.86 14.25
CA ALA A 242 -8.55 2.95 13.15
C ALA A 242 -7.16 2.33 13.37
N LEU A 243 -6.18 3.08 13.87
CA LEU A 243 -4.86 2.57 14.23
C LEU A 243 -4.93 1.61 15.43
N ALA A 244 -5.74 1.91 16.46
CA ALA A 244 -5.93 1.01 17.59
C ALA A 244 -6.56 -0.32 17.13
N ARG A 245 -7.59 -0.26 16.26
CA ARG A 245 -8.20 -1.47 15.72
C ARG A 245 -7.25 -2.24 14.80
N LEU A 246 -6.41 -1.54 14.04
CA LEU A 246 -5.39 -2.17 13.20
C LEU A 246 -4.37 -2.96 14.05
N GLU A 247 -3.95 -2.41 15.19
CA GLU A 247 -3.08 -3.13 16.13
C GLU A 247 -3.74 -4.41 16.63
N GLU A 248 -5.02 -4.35 17.05
CA GLU A 248 -5.78 -5.51 17.47
C GLU A 248 -5.86 -6.59 16.37
N VAL A 249 -6.19 -6.19 15.13
CA VAL A 249 -6.25 -7.10 13.97
C VAL A 249 -4.89 -7.74 13.72
N LEU A 250 -3.80 -6.98 13.78
CA LEU A 250 -2.44 -7.50 13.59
C LEU A 250 -2.04 -8.47 14.72
N CYS A 251 -2.30 -8.10 15.97
CA CYS A 251 -1.90 -8.88 17.13
C CYS A 251 -2.76 -10.13 17.37
N HIS A 252 -4.00 -10.18 16.86
CA HIS A 252 -4.91 -11.29 17.09
C HIS A 252 -5.29 -12.00 15.78
N GLU A 253 -6.01 -11.35 14.88
CA GLU A 253 -6.56 -12.00 13.68
C GLU A 253 -5.47 -12.48 12.74
N MET A 254 -4.48 -11.63 12.42
CA MET A 254 -3.35 -12.02 11.57
C MET A 254 -2.47 -13.07 12.24
N LEU A 255 -2.25 -12.96 13.54
CA LEU A 255 -1.51 -13.98 14.30
C LEU A 255 -2.18 -15.35 14.23
N MET A 256 -3.51 -15.41 14.37
CA MET A 256 -4.28 -16.64 14.25
C MET A 256 -4.24 -17.20 12.81
N GLU A 257 -4.34 -16.34 11.81
CA GLU A 257 -4.22 -16.78 10.41
C GLU A 257 -2.86 -17.40 10.11
N PHE A 258 -1.76 -16.80 10.60
CA PHE A 258 -0.42 -17.40 10.47
C PHE A 258 -0.27 -18.72 11.23
N ARG A 259 -0.87 -18.85 12.42
CA ARG A 259 -0.88 -20.14 13.14
C ARG A 259 -1.63 -21.21 12.36
N GLY A 260 -2.75 -20.85 11.73
CA GLY A 260 -3.48 -21.75 10.84
C GLY A 260 -2.65 -22.19 9.63
N LEU A 261 -1.90 -21.28 9.01
CA LEU A 261 -0.98 -21.60 7.90
C LEU A 261 0.15 -22.52 8.36
N ALA A 262 0.70 -22.32 9.56
CA ALA A 262 1.73 -23.18 10.13
C ALA A 262 1.21 -24.59 10.41
N ALA A 263 -0.02 -24.73 10.87
CA ALA A 263 -0.65 -26.02 11.15
C ALA A 263 -1.08 -26.80 9.88
N ALA A 264 -1.36 -26.07 8.80
CA ALA A 264 -1.74 -26.66 7.51
C ALA A 264 -0.55 -27.13 6.67
N SER A 265 0.69 -26.69 6.97
CA SER A 265 1.90 -27.27 6.37
C SER A 265 2.09 -28.69 6.91
N PRO A 266 2.19 -29.73 6.05
CA PRO A 266 2.35 -31.10 6.50
C PRO A 266 3.63 -31.19 7.34
N ALA A 267 3.46 -31.52 8.63
CA ALA A 267 4.57 -31.90 9.48
C ALA A 267 5.25 -33.10 8.81
N SER A 268 6.56 -33.07 8.72
CA SER A 268 7.36 -34.26 8.36
C SER A 268 6.81 -35.43 9.17
N SER A 269 6.17 -36.37 8.48
CA SER A 269 5.86 -37.69 9.09
C SER A 269 7.20 -38.27 9.50
N ASP A 270 7.52 -38.19 10.79
CA ASP A 270 8.50 -39.05 11.42
C ASP A 270 8.14 -40.46 10.99
N LYS A 271 8.89 -41.01 10.07
CA LYS A 271 8.97 -42.43 9.85
C LYS A 271 9.56 -43.04 11.12
N ALA A 272 8.67 -43.38 12.04
CA ALA A 272 9.02 -44.38 13.03
C ALA A 272 9.33 -45.66 12.27
N CYS A 273 10.60 -45.94 12.09
CA CYS A 273 11.07 -47.28 11.80
C CYS A 273 10.74 -48.19 12.97
N ALA A 274 9.82 -49.11 12.75
CA ALA A 274 9.79 -50.36 13.48
C ALA A 274 10.74 -51.33 12.80
#